data_d66c4dafdac5928f02c6569223f20fbc
#
_entry.id   d66c4dafdac5928f02c6569223f20fbc
#
_cell.length_a   1.000
_cell.length_b   1.000
_cell.length_c   1.000
_cell.angle_alpha   90.00
_cell.angle_beta   90.00
_cell.angle_gamma   90.00
#
_symmetry.space_group_name_H-M   'P 1'
#
loop_
_entity.id
_entity.type
_entity.pdbx_description
1 polymer ?
#
loop_
_entity_poly.entity_id
_entity_poly.type
_entity_poly.pdbx_seq_one_letter_code
_entity_poly.pdbx_strand_id
1 'polypeptide(L)'
;MKKKLGMLLAVLLTFCMTVGVFADAGKTQQVDYKTDYYMIVESPDGGVDMYSEADASSPKLNDELIPNGTAIHVEGETTDEAGKVWVYAQLHGMFGFLEENYLKPATLAEAVASELALYGSKDANYSITVNAKEDGSVCLYKGPGKKYGTVSGGCNIAN
;
A
#
# COMPACT_ATOMS: atom_id res chain seq x y z
N MET A 1 34.20 74.23 31.55
CA MET A 1 34.16 72.91 32.16
C MET A 1 32.83 72.27 31.75
N LYS A 2 32.78 71.45 30.76
CA LYS A 2 31.55 70.75 30.30
C LYS A 2 31.81 69.29 30.27
N LYS A 3 31.17 68.52 31.17
CA LYS A 3 31.22 67.07 31.24
C LYS A 3 30.42 66.51 30.09
N LYS A 4 31.08 65.76 29.20
CA LYS A 4 30.39 64.94 28.19
C LYS A 4 30.16 63.55 28.76
N LEU A 5 28.90 63.27 29.01
CA LEU A 5 28.41 61.97 29.43
C LEU A 5 28.31 61.07 28.16
N GLY A 6 29.23 60.14 28.05
CA GLY A 6 29.17 59.15 26.97
C GLY A 6 28.11 58.08 27.31
N MET A 7 27.08 58.08 26.53
CA MET A 7 26.02 57.10 26.60
C MET A 7 26.49 55.83 25.85
N LEU A 8 26.86 54.80 26.64
CA LEU A 8 27.22 53.50 26.11
C LEU A 8 25.93 52.73 25.79
N LEU A 9 25.62 52.74 24.47
CA LEU A 9 24.47 51.99 23.96
C LEU A 9 24.91 50.53 23.82
N ALA A 10 24.60 49.71 24.83
CA ALA A 10 24.75 48.26 24.77
C ALA A 10 23.66 47.70 23.82
N VAL A 11 24.02 47.42 22.61
CA VAL A 11 23.15 46.66 21.70
C VAL A 11 23.22 45.19 22.11
N LEU A 12 22.25 44.77 22.86
CA LEU A 12 22.00 43.38 23.21
C LEU A 12 21.42 42.70 21.95
N LEU A 13 22.30 42.11 21.12
CA LEU A 13 21.85 41.26 20.05
C LEU A 13 21.30 39.98 20.66
N THR A 14 19.99 39.97 20.89
CA THR A 14 19.25 38.76 21.23
C THR A 14 19.20 37.93 19.93
N PHE A 15 20.15 37.02 19.77
CA PHE A 15 20.11 36.01 18.74
C PHE A 15 19.01 35.03 19.06
N CYS A 16 17.80 35.37 18.63
CA CYS A 16 16.65 34.46 18.70
C CYS A 16 16.94 33.33 17.69
N MET A 17 17.57 32.26 18.18
CA MET A 17 17.56 30.99 17.45
C MET A 17 16.12 30.49 17.43
N THR A 18 15.41 30.86 16.39
CA THR A 18 14.23 30.12 16.00
C THR A 18 14.71 28.74 15.58
N VAL A 19 14.69 27.80 16.51
CA VAL A 19 14.67 26.40 16.18
C VAL A 19 13.40 26.24 15.35
N GLY A 20 13.55 26.30 14.03
CA GLY A 20 12.50 25.88 13.13
C GLY A 20 12.26 24.41 13.42
N VAL A 21 11.26 24.13 14.23
CA VAL A 21 10.59 22.85 14.20
C VAL A 21 9.98 22.81 12.83
N PHE A 22 10.71 22.24 11.88
CA PHE A 22 10.09 21.69 10.68
C PHE A 22 9.22 20.52 11.18
N ALA A 23 8.02 20.85 11.67
CA ALA A 23 6.95 19.91 11.61
C ALA A 23 6.84 19.63 10.09
N ASP A 24 7.40 18.51 9.67
CA ASP A 24 7.01 17.87 8.44
C ASP A 24 5.49 17.67 8.60
N ALA A 25 4.75 18.63 8.07
CA ALA A 25 3.31 18.51 7.95
C ALA A 25 3.17 17.39 6.92
N GLY A 26 3.04 16.16 7.43
CA GLY A 26 2.87 14.97 6.63
C GLY A 26 1.86 15.33 5.54
N LYS A 27 2.34 15.40 4.32
CA LYS A 27 1.50 15.70 3.17
C LYS A 27 0.44 14.60 3.19
N THR A 28 -0.78 14.97 3.53
CA THR A 28 -1.89 14.04 3.47
C THR A 28 -2.09 13.73 2.00
N GLN A 29 -1.49 12.63 1.54
CA GLN A 29 -1.70 12.13 0.20
C GLN A 29 -3.17 11.77 0.09
N GLN A 30 -3.86 12.45 -0.81
CA GLN A 30 -5.27 12.18 -1.04
C GLN A 30 -5.40 10.96 -1.93
N VAL A 31 -5.73 9.82 -1.34
CA VAL A 31 -6.03 8.57 -2.05
C VAL A 31 -7.49 8.60 -2.51
N ASP A 32 -7.73 8.33 -3.80
CA ASP A 32 -9.08 8.08 -4.30
C ASP A 32 -9.44 6.61 -4.08
N TYR A 33 -10.21 6.32 -3.05
CA TYR A 33 -10.65 4.97 -2.66
C TYR A 33 -11.83 4.43 -3.48
N LYS A 34 -12.13 4.98 -4.64
CA LYS A 34 -13.26 4.54 -5.49
C LYS A 34 -12.85 3.47 -6.50
N THR A 35 -11.62 3.01 -6.45
CA THR A 35 -11.11 2.01 -7.39
C THR A 35 -11.43 0.60 -6.88
N ASP A 36 -11.82 -0.29 -7.81
CA ASP A 36 -12.09 -1.72 -7.54
C ASP A 36 -11.70 -2.51 -8.80
N TYR A 37 -10.40 -2.69 -9.00
CA TYR A 37 -9.86 -3.42 -10.13
C TYR A 37 -8.59 -4.18 -9.75
N TYR A 38 -8.11 -5.03 -10.65
CA TYR A 38 -6.93 -5.86 -10.42
C TYR A 38 -5.77 -5.45 -11.33
N MET A 39 -4.56 -5.58 -10.80
CA MET A 39 -3.31 -5.50 -11.54
C MET A 39 -2.43 -6.70 -11.21
N ILE A 40 -1.46 -6.99 -12.06
CA ILE A 40 -0.45 -8.04 -11.86
C ILE A 40 0.92 -7.37 -11.84
N VAL A 41 1.76 -7.76 -10.90
CA VAL A 41 3.16 -7.29 -10.83
C VAL A 41 3.91 -7.76 -12.07
N GLU A 42 4.48 -6.81 -12.82
CA GLU A 42 5.28 -7.04 -14.03
C GLU A 42 6.45 -6.04 -14.07
N SER A 43 7.50 -6.33 -13.33
CA SER A 43 8.70 -5.51 -13.19
C SER A 43 9.89 -6.14 -13.87
N PRO A 44 10.78 -5.38 -14.56
CA PRO A 44 12.03 -5.90 -15.10
C PRO A 44 12.98 -6.47 -14.04
N ASP A 45 12.83 -6.01 -12.79
CA ASP A 45 13.66 -6.44 -11.66
C ASP A 45 13.16 -7.72 -10.97
N GLY A 46 12.11 -8.36 -11.53
CA GLY A 46 11.54 -9.60 -11.02
C GLY A 46 10.51 -9.42 -9.91
N GLY A 47 10.26 -8.20 -9.47
CA GLY A 47 9.30 -7.87 -8.43
C GLY A 47 9.30 -6.39 -8.10
N VAL A 48 8.51 -6.00 -7.10
CA VAL A 48 8.34 -4.61 -6.66
C VAL A 48 8.41 -4.49 -5.15
N ASP A 49 8.74 -3.30 -4.67
CA ASP A 49 8.60 -2.93 -3.28
C ASP A 49 7.22 -2.30 -3.02
N MET A 50 6.72 -2.46 -1.81
CA MET A 50 5.58 -1.74 -1.26
C MET A 50 6.07 -0.68 -0.28
N TYR A 51 5.55 0.52 -0.36
CA TYR A 51 5.98 1.67 0.42
C TYR A 51 4.90 2.15 1.38
N SER A 52 5.31 2.77 2.49
CA SER A 52 4.37 3.33 3.48
C SER A 52 3.63 4.57 2.97
N GLU A 53 4.21 5.28 1.99
CA GLU A 53 3.65 6.46 1.35
C GLU A 53 3.86 6.35 -0.16
N ALA A 54 3.15 7.14 -0.97
CA ALA A 54 3.35 7.23 -2.42
C ALA A 54 4.63 8.01 -2.75
N ASP A 55 5.75 7.51 -2.25
CA ASP A 55 7.09 8.06 -2.40
C ASP A 55 8.13 6.93 -2.25
N ALA A 56 8.98 6.75 -3.26
CA ALA A 56 10.03 5.73 -3.27
C ALA A 56 11.13 5.97 -2.21
N SER A 57 11.19 7.15 -1.59
CA SER A 57 12.09 7.45 -0.47
C SER A 57 11.48 7.08 0.89
N SER A 58 10.18 6.77 0.94
CA SER A 58 9.51 6.36 2.16
C SER A 58 9.91 4.94 2.58
N PRO A 59 9.67 4.55 3.84
CA PRO A 59 9.99 3.20 4.31
C PRO A 59 9.30 2.11 3.47
N LYS A 60 10.08 1.09 3.10
CA LYS A 60 9.54 -0.15 2.51
C LYS A 60 8.83 -0.96 3.57
N LEU A 61 7.73 -1.59 3.20
CA LEU A 61 6.90 -2.42 4.08
C LEU A 61 7.20 -3.92 3.93
N ASN A 62 7.91 -4.31 2.88
CA ASN A 62 8.31 -5.68 2.60
C ASN A 62 9.83 -5.84 2.73
N ASP A 63 10.27 -6.99 3.26
CA ASP A 63 11.69 -7.34 3.37
C ASP A 63 12.22 -7.93 2.05
N GLU A 64 11.37 -8.63 1.29
CA GLU A 64 11.68 -9.23 0.00
C GLU A 64 10.74 -8.66 -1.07
N LEU A 65 11.21 -8.55 -2.32
CA LEU A 65 10.38 -8.07 -3.43
C LEU A 65 9.09 -8.88 -3.56
N ILE A 66 7.99 -8.19 -3.78
CA ILE A 66 6.73 -8.79 -4.19
C ILE A 66 6.92 -9.31 -5.62
N PRO A 67 6.89 -10.63 -5.85
CA PRO A 67 7.35 -11.20 -7.11
C PRO A 67 6.41 -10.91 -8.29
N ASN A 68 6.98 -10.92 -9.50
CA ASN A 68 6.19 -10.87 -10.73
C ASN A 68 5.13 -11.99 -10.74
N GLY A 69 3.95 -11.67 -11.25
CA GLY A 69 2.80 -12.58 -11.23
C GLY A 69 1.90 -12.45 -10.01
N THR A 70 2.33 -11.73 -8.97
CA THR A 70 1.46 -11.43 -7.82
C THR A 70 0.29 -10.56 -8.26
N ALA A 71 -0.93 -10.97 -7.93
CA ALA A 71 -2.12 -10.18 -8.18
C ALA A 71 -2.32 -9.13 -7.09
N ILE A 72 -2.57 -7.91 -7.50
CA ILE A 72 -2.84 -6.76 -6.64
C ILE A 72 -4.30 -6.35 -6.84
N HIS A 73 -5.07 -6.31 -5.76
CA HIS A 73 -6.38 -5.64 -5.74
C HIS A 73 -6.16 -4.18 -5.40
N VAL A 74 -6.45 -3.29 -6.33
CA VAL A 74 -6.27 -1.86 -6.17
C VAL A 74 -7.48 -1.29 -5.44
N GLU A 75 -7.24 -0.74 -4.26
CA GLU A 75 -8.26 -0.13 -3.40
C GLU A 75 -8.29 1.40 -3.53
N GLY A 76 -7.23 1.99 -4.07
CA GLY A 76 -7.13 3.42 -4.28
C GLY A 76 -5.95 3.82 -5.14
N GLU A 77 -5.98 5.05 -5.63
CA GLU A 77 -4.92 5.66 -6.42
C GLU A 77 -4.56 7.03 -5.89
N THR A 78 -3.32 7.42 -6.11
CA THR A 78 -2.84 8.79 -5.88
C THR A 78 -1.75 9.13 -6.88
N THR A 79 -1.43 10.41 -7.01
CA THR A 79 -0.35 10.89 -7.87
C THR A 79 0.60 11.71 -7.01
N ASP A 80 1.89 11.45 -7.12
CA ASP A 80 2.91 12.22 -6.43
C ASP A 80 3.16 13.60 -7.09
N GLU A 81 4.04 14.41 -6.49
CA GLU A 81 4.37 15.75 -7.01
C GLU A 81 5.06 15.72 -8.38
N ALA A 82 5.70 14.61 -8.73
CA ALA A 82 6.32 14.40 -10.04
C ALA A 82 5.34 13.93 -11.12
N GLY A 83 4.08 13.68 -10.75
CA GLY A 83 3.05 13.17 -11.65
C GLY A 83 3.08 11.66 -11.83
N LYS A 84 3.83 10.92 -11.00
CA LYS A 84 3.83 9.47 -11.00
C LYS A 84 2.60 8.93 -10.28
N VAL A 85 1.95 7.95 -10.88
CA VAL A 85 0.79 7.29 -10.29
C VAL A 85 1.23 6.17 -9.34
N TRP A 86 0.58 6.10 -8.21
CA TRP A 86 0.75 5.10 -7.17
C TRP A 86 -0.59 4.44 -6.88
N VAL A 87 -0.59 3.13 -6.74
CA VAL A 87 -1.76 2.37 -6.33
C VAL A 87 -1.67 2.02 -4.85
N TYR A 88 -2.78 2.16 -4.15
CA TYR A 88 -2.94 1.75 -2.76
C TYR A 88 -3.60 0.37 -2.71
N ALA A 89 -2.99 -0.53 -2.00
CA ALA A 89 -3.45 -1.91 -1.93
C ALA A 89 -3.16 -2.57 -0.59
N GLN A 90 -3.90 -3.64 -0.30
CA GLN A 90 -3.61 -4.56 0.79
C GLN A 90 -2.95 -5.83 0.25
N LEU A 91 -1.79 -6.19 0.78
CA LEU A 91 -1.11 -7.44 0.47
C LEU A 91 -0.53 -8.07 1.74
N HIS A 92 -0.83 -9.36 1.99
CA HIS A 92 -0.34 -10.12 3.15
C HIS A 92 -0.59 -9.43 4.51
N GLY A 93 -1.65 -8.64 4.63
CA GLY A 93 -1.99 -7.91 5.84
C GLY A 93 -1.30 -6.55 5.98
N MET A 94 -0.45 -6.18 5.05
CA MET A 94 0.14 -4.84 4.94
C MET A 94 -0.72 -3.96 4.03
N PHE A 95 -0.80 -2.68 4.36
CA PHE A 95 -1.42 -1.66 3.52
C PHE A 95 -0.34 -0.68 3.08
N GLY A 96 -0.26 -0.39 1.79
CA GLY A 96 0.76 0.49 1.28
C GLY A 96 0.61 0.82 -0.20
N PHE A 97 1.63 1.47 -0.72
CA PHE A 97 1.67 2.01 -2.06
C PHE A 97 2.65 1.23 -2.93
N LEU A 98 2.25 1.01 -4.18
CA LEU A 98 3.10 0.45 -5.24
C LEU A 98 3.13 1.41 -6.42
N GLU A 99 4.25 1.48 -7.12
CA GLU A 99 4.34 2.26 -8.36
C GLU A 99 3.54 1.59 -9.47
N GLU A 100 2.59 2.31 -10.07
CA GLU A 100 1.67 1.78 -11.07
C GLU A 100 2.42 1.29 -12.34
N ASN A 101 3.53 1.94 -12.71
CA ASN A 101 4.30 1.60 -13.91
C ASN A 101 4.96 0.21 -13.89
N TYR A 102 5.01 -0.45 -12.75
CA TYR A 102 5.46 -1.84 -12.60
C TYR A 102 4.31 -2.85 -12.47
N LEU A 103 3.11 -2.41 -12.77
CA LEU A 103 1.90 -3.20 -12.66
C LEU A 103 1.18 -3.22 -14.01
N LYS A 104 0.60 -4.37 -14.35
CA LYS A 104 -0.18 -4.56 -15.55
C LYS A 104 -1.66 -4.69 -15.20
N PRO A 105 -2.56 -3.92 -15.81
CA PRO A 105 -3.99 -4.08 -15.62
C PRO A 105 -4.45 -5.51 -15.95
N ALA A 106 -5.36 -6.05 -15.15
CA ALA A 106 -5.84 -7.40 -15.28
C ALA A 106 -7.32 -7.51 -14.93
N THR A 107 -8.02 -8.45 -15.57
CA THR A 107 -9.32 -8.90 -15.14
C THR A 107 -9.19 -9.77 -13.87
N LEU A 108 -10.27 -9.94 -13.13
CA LEU A 108 -10.29 -10.85 -11.99
C LEU A 108 -9.82 -12.28 -12.39
N ALA A 109 -10.24 -12.77 -13.55
CA ALA A 109 -9.85 -14.11 -14.02
C ALA A 109 -8.35 -14.21 -14.31
N GLU A 110 -7.75 -13.20 -14.94
CA GLU A 110 -6.30 -13.13 -15.21
C GLU A 110 -5.50 -13.01 -13.90
N ALA A 111 -5.95 -12.17 -12.97
CA ALA A 111 -5.32 -12.02 -11.66
C ALA A 111 -5.30 -13.34 -10.88
N VAL A 112 -6.44 -14.04 -10.83
CA VAL A 112 -6.54 -15.37 -10.20
C VAL A 112 -5.63 -16.39 -10.90
N ALA A 113 -5.64 -16.44 -12.24
CA ALA A 113 -4.82 -17.38 -13.01
C ALA A 113 -3.33 -17.12 -12.79
N SER A 114 -2.89 -15.87 -12.78
CA SER A 114 -1.50 -15.48 -12.54
C SER A 114 -1.03 -15.91 -11.15
N GLU A 115 -1.81 -15.66 -10.14
CA GLU A 115 -1.43 -16.04 -8.77
C GLU A 115 -1.45 -17.55 -8.54
N LEU A 116 -2.40 -18.28 -9.13
CA LEU A 116 -2.41 -19.74 -9.09
C LEU A 116 -1.18 -20.34 -9.80
N ALA A 117 -0.74 -19.73 -10.91
CA ALA A 117 0.49 -20.13 -11.59
C ALA A 117 1.73 -19.86 -10.76
N LEU A 118 1.79 -18.70 -10.09
CA LEU A 118 2.91 -18.31 -9.22
C LEU A 118 3.10 -19.30 -8.05
N TYR A 119 2.01 -19.74 -7.44
CA TYR A 119 2.06 -20.65 -6.28
C TYR A 119 1.97 -22.14 -6.66
N GLY A 120 1.95 -22.47 -7.95
CA GLY A 120 1.97 -23.86 -8.42
C GLY A 120 0.70 -24.62 -8.06
N SER A 121 -0.47 -24.10 -8.42
CA SER A 121 -1.75 -24.78 -8.21
C SER A 121 -1.82 -26.12 -8.97
N LYS A 122 -2.55 -27.07 -8.40
CA LYS A 122 -2.84 -28.38 -9.00
C LYS A 122 -4.33 -28.63 -9.00
N ASP A 123 -4.80 -29.26 -10.07
CA ASP A 123 -6.17 -29.78 -10.09
C ASP A 123 -6.32 -30.83 -8.98
N ALA A 124 -7.40 -30.68 -8.21
CA ALA A 124 -7.76 -31.58 -7.14
C ALA A 124 -9.15 -32.14 -7.38
N ASN A 125 -9.30 -33.46 -7.31
CA ASN A 125 -10.59 -34.13 -7.42
C ASN A 125 -10.85 -34.92 -6.11
N TYR A 126 -11.20 -34.18 -5.07
CA TYR A 126 -11.59 -34.76 -3.80
C TYR A 126 -12.68 -33.90 -3.14
N SER A 127 -13.42 -34.52 -2.22
CA SER A 127 -14.41 -33.82 -1.41
C SER A 127 -13.80 -33.43 -0.06
N ILE A 128 -14.18 -32.27 0.44
CA ILE A 128 -13.83 -31.81 1.78
C ILE A 128 -15.08 -31.62 2.62
N THR A 129 -14.97 -31.87 3.92
CA THR A 129 -16.03 -31.53 4.86
C THR A 129 -15.74 -30.17 5.47
N VAL A 130 -16.74 -29.28 5.44
CA VAL A 130 -16.65 -27.98 6.10
C VAL A 130 -16.71 -28.23 7.62
N ASN A 131 -15.77 -27.61 8.34
CA ASN A 131 -15.70 -27.68 9.81
C ASN A 131 -15.36 -26.28 10.33
N ALA A 132 -16.35 -25.40 10.38
CA ALA A 132 -16.22 -24.06 10.91
C ALA A 132 -16.37 -24.09 12.44
N LYS A 133 -15.40 -23.55 13.16
CA LYS A 133 -15.27 -23.72 14.61
C LYS A 133 -16.09 -22.73 15.44
N GLU A 134 -16.30 -21.52 14.96
CA GLU A 134 -16.88 -20.43 15.76
C GLU A 134 -18.31 -20.12 15.39
N ASP A 135 -18.61 -19.91 14.13
CA ASP A 135 -19.93 -19.50 13.65
C ASP A 135 -20.66 -20.56 12.84
N GLY A 136 -20.05 -21.72 12.67
CA GLY A 136 -20.63 -22.83 11.92
C GLY A 136 -20.65 -22.63 10.41
N SER A 137 -19.94 -21.63 9.90
CA SER A 137 -19.90 -21.30 8.47
C SER A 137 -18.51 -20.96 7.96
N VAL A 138 -18.29 -21.10 6.68
CA VAL A 138 -17.11 -20.62 5.95
C VAL A 138 -17.53 -19.85 4.71
N CYS A 139 -16.62 -19.03 4.18
CA CYS A 139 -16.85 -18.33 2.93
C CYS A 139 -16.06 -18.97 1.79
N LEU A 140 -16.70 -19.06 0.63
CA LEU A 140 -16.05 -19.44 -0.63
C LEU A 140 -15.65 -18.16 -1.37
N TYR A 141 -14.38 -18.05 -1.71
CA TYR A 141 -13.83 -16.91 -2.43
C TYR A 141 -13.68 -17.20 -3.93
N LYS A 142 -13.65 -16.15 -4.76
CA LYS A 142 -13.48 -16.25 -6.21
C LYS A 142 -12.05 -16.61 -6.63
N GLY A 143 -11.10 -16.57 -5.70
CA GLY A 143 -9.68 -16.86 -5.92
C GLY A 143 -8.95 -17.13 -4.60
N PRO A 144 -7.63 -17.34 -4.64
CA PRO A 144 -6.84 -17.73 -3.47
C PRO A 144 -6.63 -16.56 -2.49
N GLY A 145 -7.69 -16.21 -1.76
CA GLY A 145 -7.63 -15.22 -0.70
C GLY A 145 -8.79 -14.23 -0.69
N LYS A 146 -8.89 -13.50 0.42
CA LYS A 146 -10.00 -12.56 0.66
C LYS A 146 -10.06 -11.40 -0.34
N LYS A 147 -8.92 -10.98 -0.90
CA LYS A 147 -8.81 -9.93 -1.91
C LYS A 147 -9.64 -10.17 -3.19
N TYR A 148 -9.98 -11.43 -3.48
CA TYR A 148 -10.80 -11.76 -4.64
C TYR A 148 -12.31 -11.69 -4.39
N GLY A 149 -12.72 -11.29 -3.19
CA GLY A 149 -14.12 -11.25 -2.80
C GLY A 149 -14.77 -12.62 -2.75
N THR A 150 -16.00 -12.68 -2.28
CA THR A 150 -16.74 -13.92 -2.13
C THR A 150 -17.57 -14.25 -3.37
N VAL A 151 -17.77 -15.54 -3.61
CA VAL A 151 -18.78 -16.01 -4.58
C VAL A 151 -20.16 -15.62 -4.06
N SER A 152 -21.09 -15.25 -4.95
CA SER A 152 -22.48 -14.95 -4.56
C SER A 152 -23.09 -16.13 -3.83
N GLY A 153 -23.59 -15.90 -2.60
CA GLY A 153 -24.05 -16.96 -1.73
C GLY A 153 -22.96 -17.88 -1.15
N GLY A 154 -21.69 -17.56 -1.40
CA GLY A 154 -20.55 -18.37 -0.96
C GLY A 154 -20.11 -18.17 0.48
N CYS A 155 -20.77 -17.27 1.24
CA CYS A 155 -20.62 -17.21 2.69
C CYS A 155 -21.77 -17.97 3.36
N ASN A 156 -21.54 -18.41 4.61
CA ASN A 156 -22.47 -19.23 5.38
C ASN A 156 -22.66 -20.66 4.81
N ILE A 157 -21.59 -21.22 4.22
CA ILE A 157 -21.59 -22.65 3.90
C ILE A 157 -21.59 -23.39 5.25
N ALA A 158 -22.69 -24.03 5.58
CA ALA A 158 -22.87 -24.74 6.84
C ALA A 158 -21.99 -26.00 6.90
N ASN A 159 -21.70 -26.41 8.12
CA ASN A 159 -21.07 -27.69 8.41
C ASN A 159 -21.92 -28.88 7.90
#